data_7fbad48e30a7d06a62f8159891b20969
#
_entry.id   7fbad48e30a7d06a62f8159891b20969
#
_cell.length_a   1.000
_cell.length_b   1.000
_cell.length_c   1.000
_cell.angle_alpha   90.00
_cell.angle_beta   90.00
_cell.angle_gamma   90.00
#
_symmetry.space_group_name_H-M   'P 1'
#
loop_
_entity.id
_entity.type
_entity.pdbx_description
1 polymer ?
#
loop_
_entity_poly.entity_id
_entity_poly.type
_entity_poly.pdbx_seq_one_letter_code
_entity_poly.pdbx_strand_id
1 'polypeptide(L)'
;MDILPNKKKFIQLAASSCRIPVFGEERILNLDPFLLFQELYKNSGQSFLFESGKGPIETSQYSIFGNSNSRHLKFFGSEASLYTD
;
A
#
# COMPACT_ATOMS: atom_id res chain seq x y z
N MET A 1 -11.69 -8.44 -11.95
CA MET A 1 -11.60 -7.57 -10.76
C MET A 1 -12.27 -6.24 -11.04
N ASP A 2 -13.21 -5.87 -10.22
CA ASP A 2 -13.85 -4.57 -10.34
C ASP A 2 -13.09 -3.54 -9.50
N ILE A 3 -12.90 -2.37 -10.06
CA ILE A 3 -12.26 -1.26 -9.37
C ILE A 3 -13.34 -0.34 -8.81
N LEU A 4 -13.22 -0.03 -7.53
CA LEU A 4 -14.16 0.82 -6.81
C LEU A 4 -13.48 2.07 -6.27
N PRO A 5 -14.12 3.22 -6.27
CA PRO A 5 -15.43 3.46 -6.85
C PRO A 5 -15.39 3.44 -8.38
N ASN A 6 -16.53 3.32 -9.04
CA ASN A 6 -16.55 3.42 -10.49
C ASN A 6 -16.25 4.87 -10.91
N LYS A 7 -16.02 5.09 -12.22
CA LYS A 7 -15.60 6.41 -12.71
C LYS A 7 -16.62 7.51 -12.38
N LYS A 8 -17.90 7.22 -12.56
CA LYS A 8 -18.95 8.20 -12.28
C LYS A 8 -18.95 8.61 -10.81
N LYS A 9 -18.87 7.63 -9.91
CA LYS A 9 -18.84 7.90 -8.47
C LYS A 9 -17.57 8.63 -8.08
N PHE A 10 -16.43 8.25 -8.67
CA PHE A 10 -15.17 8.93 -8.42
C PHE A 10 -15.26 10.41 -8.74
N ILE A 11 -15.83 10.76 -9.90
CA ILE A 11 -15.98 12.15 -10.31
C ILE A 11 -16.88 12.92 -9.34
N GLN A 12 -17.96 12.29 -8.89
CA GLN A 12 -18.85 12.90 -7.90
C GLN A 12 -18.13 13.19 -6.59
N LEU A 13 -17.35 12.21 -6.10
CA LEU A 13 -16.58 12.37 -4.86
C LEU A 13 -15.48 13.42 -5.00
N ALA A 14 -14.85 13.50 -6.17
CA ALA A 14 -13.79 14.45 -6.41
C ALA A 14 -14.25 15.92 -6.36
N ALA A 15 -15.54 16.16 -6.52
CA ALA A 15 -16.09 17.50 -6.41
C ALA A 15 -16.03 18.06 -5.00
N SER A 16 -15.98 17.19 -3.96
CA SER A 16 -16.00 17.61 -2.57
C SER A 16 -14.88 17.02 -1.72
N SER A 17 -14.02 16.18 -2.29
CA SER A 17 -12.96 15.52 -1.56
C SER A 17 -11.67 15.55 -2.37
N CYS A 18 -10.54 15.78 -1.69
CA CYS A 18 -9.22 15.76 -2.34
C CYS A 18 -8.52 14.40 -2.22
N ARG A 19 -9.09 13.48 -1.45
CA ARG A 19 -8.54 12.13 -1.29
C ARG A 19 -9.66 11.13 -1.42
N ILE A 20 -9.52 10.24 -2.38
CA ILE A 20 -10.53 9.22 -2.66
C ILE A 20 -9.80 7.89 -2.77
N PRO A 21 -10.05 6.94 -1.87
CA PRO A 21 -9.45 5.63 -2.00
C PRO A 21 -10.03 4.90 -3.22
N VAL A 22 -9.14 4.30 -3.98
CA VAL A 22 -9.50 3.46 -5.13
C VAL A 22 -8.97 2.07 -4.86
N PHE A 23 -9.81 1.07 -4.95
CA PHE A 23 -9.42 -0.27 -4.59
C PHE A 23 -10.11 -1.33 -5.44
N GLY A 24 -9.54 -2.51 -5.44
CA GLY A 24 -10.12 -3.69 -6.04
C GLY A 24 -9.73 -4.92 -5.24
N GLU A 25 -10.44 -6.00 -5.44
CA GLU A 25 -10.14 -7.27 -4.79
C GLU A 25 -10.04 -8.36 -5.84
N GLU A 26 -9.05 -9.23 -5.66
CA GLU A 26 -8.88 -10.38 -6.52
C GLU A 26 -8.47 -11.58 -5.67
N ARG A 27 -9.06 -12.72 -5.95
CA ARG A 27 -8.72 -13.96 -5.24
C ARG A 27 -7.61 -14.69 -5.99
N ILE A 28 -6.46 -14.83 -5.35
CA ILE A 28 -5.30 -15.48 -5.95
C ILE A 28 -4.87 -16.63 -5.04
N LEU A 29 -4.75 -17.83 -5.63
CA LEU A 29 -4.35 -19.02 -4.88
C LEU A 29 -2.84 -19.21 -4.97
N ASN A 30 -2.26 -19.73 -3.89
CA ASN A 30 -0.85 -20.12 -3.83
C ASN A 30 0.11 -18.95 -4.11
N LEU A 31 -0.26 -17.75 -3.64
CA LEU A 31 0.57 -16.58 -3.81
C LEU A 31 1.49 -16.39 -2.60
N ASP A 32 2.79 -16.17 -2.88
CA ASP A 32 3.74 -15.75 -1.86
C ASP A 32 3.77 -14.22 -1.83
N PRO A 33 3.32 -13.59 -0.72
CA PRO A 33 3.29 -12.12 -0.66
C PRO A 33 4.67 -11.48 -0.84
N PHE A 34 5.73 -12.10 -0.34
CA PHE A 34 7.07 -11.55 -0.45
C PHE A 34 7.53 -11.51 -1.91
N LEU A 35 7.28 -12.57 -2.66
CA LEU A 35 7.65 -12.61 -4.07
C LEU A 35 6.84 -11.60 -4.89
N LEU A 36 5.57 -11.46 -4.57
CA LEU A 36 4.74 -10.44 -5.22
C LEU A 36 5.25 -9.04 -4.91
N PHE A 37 5.60 -8.76 -3.65
CA PHE A 37 6.16 -7.49 -3.24
C PHE A 37 7.44 -7.17 -4.02
N GLN A 38 8.35 -8.13 -4.11
CA GLN A 38 9.59 -7.92 -4.86
C GLN A 38 9.34 -7.60 -6.32
N GLU A 39 8.41 -8.31 -6.95
CA GLU A 39 8.14 -8.10 -8.38
C GLU A 39 7.47 -6.76 -8.64
N LEU A 40 6.52 -6.38 -7.79
CA LEU A 40 5.78 -5.12 -7.99
C LEU A 40 6.65 -3.88 -7.76
N TYR A 41 7.56 -3.95 -6.79
CA TYR A 41 8.30 -2.77 -6.34
C TYR A 41 9.81 -2.85 -6.56
N LYS A 42 10.26 -3.71 -7.45
CA LYS A 42 11.71 -3.89 -7.71
C LYS A 42 12.40 -2.61 -8.19
N ASN A 43 11.66 -1.71 -8.81
CA ASN A 43 12.20 -0.45 -9.30
C ASN A 43 11.72 0.75 -8.47
N SER A 44 11.11 0.50 -7.33
CA SER A 44 10.62 1.55 -6.45
C SER A 44 11.70 1.95 -5.46
N GLY A 45 11.88 3.25 -5.28
CA GLY A 45 12.86 3.77 -4.33
C GLY A 45 12.41 3.63 -2.87
N GLN A 46 11.12 3.69 -2.62
CA GLN A 46 10.56 3.63 -1.27
C GLN A 46 9.38 2.67 -1.23
N SER A 47 9.60 1.52 -0.62
CA SER A 47 8.56 0.51 -0.48
C SER A 47 8.64 -0.11 0.90
N PHE A 48 7.55 -0.72 1.32
CA PHE A 48 7.49 -1.36 2.63
C PHE A 48 6.71 -2.66 2.55
N LEU A 49 7.05 -3.58 3.43
CA LEU A 49 6.34 -4.84 3.62
C LEU A 49 6.19 -5.09 5.11
N PHE A 50 4.95 -5.19 5.56
CA PHE A 50 4.64 -5.62 6.92
C PHE A 50 4.03 -7.01 6.86
N GLU A 51 4.63 -7.94 7.56
CA GLU A 51 4.10 -9.29 7.69
C GLU A 51 3.75 -9.51 9.14
N SER A 52 2.53 -10.00 9.39
CA SER A 52 2.17 -10.41 10.72
C SER A 52 2.94 -11.68 11.05
N GLY A 53 3.75 -11.60 12.10
CA GLY A 53 4.60 -12.71 12.50
C GLY A 53 3.85 -13.72 13.33
N LYS A 54 4.45 -14.12 14.46
CA LYS A 54 3.83 -15.05 15.39
C LYS A 54 2.76 -14.33 16.20
N GLY A 55 1.56 -14.87 16.21
CA GLY A 55 0.45 -14.30 16.95
C GLY A 55 -0.83 -15.06 16.70
N PRO A 56 -1.96 -14.56 17.18
CA PRO A 56 -3.25 -15.18 16.91
C PRO A 56 -3.50 -15.30 15.41
N ILE A 57 -4.22 -16.35 15.03
CA ILE A 57 -4.53 -16.59 13.61
C ILE A 57 -5.19 -15.37 12.95
N GLU A 58 -6.03 -14.67 13.70
CA GLU A 58 -6.75 -13.51 13.19
C GLU A 58 -5.83 -12.36 12.76
N THR A 59 -4.67 -12.23 13.39
CA THR A 59 -3.73 -11.15 13.09
C THR A 59 -2.52 -11.62 12.30
N SER A 60 -2.24 -12.92 12.28
CA SER A 60 -1.04 -13.46 11.63
C SER A 60 -1.24 -13.88 10.19
N GLN A 61 -2.42 -13.65 9.63
CA GLN A 61 -2.78 -14.09 8.28
C GLN A 61 -2.67 -13.00 7.22
N TYR A 62 -2.18 -11.82 7.57
CA TYR A 62 -2.13 -10.70 6.64
C TYR A 62 -0.71 -10.26 6.36
N SER A 63 -0.47 -9.91 5.12
CA SER A 63 0.72 -9.17 4.70
C SER A 63 0.25 -7.88 4.06
N ILE A 64 0.88 -6.77 4.43
CA ILE A 64 0.53 -5.45 3.93
C ILE A 64 1.78 -4.84 3.31
N PHE A 65 1.69 -4.42 2.06
CA PHE A 65 2.84 -3.80 1.40
C PHE A 65 2.39 -2.67 0.49
N GLY A 66 3.33 -1.81 0.21
CA GLY A 66 3.05 -0.67 -0.64
C GLY A 66 4.31 0.12 -0.94
N ASN A 67 4.13 1.22 -1.63
CA ASN A 67 5.21 2.14 -1.90
C ASN A 67 4.71 3.58 -1.80
N SER A 68 5.67 4.50 -1.75
CA SER A 68 5.38 5.92 -1.75
C SER A 68 6.26 6.60 -2.77
N ASN A 69 5.64 7.38 -3.62
CA ASN A 69 6.34 8.25 -4.58
C ASN A 69 6.26 9.72 -4.17
N SER A 70 5.84 9.99 -2.95
CA SER A 70 5.65 11.34 -2.46
C SER A 70 6.51 11.59 -1.23
N ARG A 71 6.13 12.56 -0.43
CA ARG A 71 6.91 12.94 0.75
C ARG A 71 6.95 11.82 1.76
N HIS A 72 8.11 11.62 2.37
CA HIS A 72 8.30 10.67 3.46
C HIS A 72 9.28 11.22 4.49
N LEU A 73 9.16 10.74 5.70
CA LEU A 73 10.04 11.09 6.80
C LEU A 73 10.92 9.90 7.14
N LYS A 74 12.21 10.18 7.35
CA LYS A 74 13.16 9.21 7.88
C LYS A 74 13.64 9.66 9.24
N PHE A 75 13.62 8.76 10.21
CA PHE A 75 14.14 9.01 11.54
C PHE A 75 15.36 8.12 11.78
N PHE A 76 16.42 8.72 12.26
CA PHE A 76 17.61 8.00 12.66
C PHE A 76 18.17 8.64 13.94
N GLY A 77 18.08 7.90 15.04
CA GLY A 77 18.48 8.45 16.33
C GLY A 77 17.61 9.64 16.71
N SER A 78 18.25 10.78 16.94
CA SER A 78 17.57 12.02 17.28
C SER A 78 17.29 12.92 16.07
N GLU A 79 17.61 12.45 14.87
CA GLU A 79 17.44 13.23 13.66
C GLU A 79 16.25 12.74 12.84
N ALA A 80 15.59 13.70 12.19
CA ALA A 80 14.50 13.41 11.26
C ALA A 80 14.75 14.17 9.96
N SER A 81 14.53 13.50 8.84
CA SER A 81 14.72 14.09 7.51
C SER A 81 13.45 13.94 6.70
N LEU A 82 13.05 15.02 6.04
CA LEU A 82 11.90 15.04 5.16
C LEU A 82 12.39 14.99 3.72
N TYR A 83 11.92 14.01 2.97
CA TYR A 83 12.23 13.87 1.56
C TYR A 83 11.00 14.19 0.74
N THR A 84 11.19 14.99 -0.31
CA THR A 84 10.12 15.35 -1.24
C THR A 84 10.58 15.04 -2.65
N ASP A 85 9.63 14.59 -3.46
CA ASP A 85 9.89 14.35 -4.89
C ASP A 85 9.77 15.64 -5.70
#